data_9b5bbb000979adb927c59c80c7658d26
#
_entry.id   9b5bbb000979adb927c59c80c7658d26
#
_cell.length_a   1.000
_cell.length_b   1.000
_cell.length_c   1.000
_cell.angle_alpha   90.00
_cell.angle_beta   90.00
_cell.angle_gamma   90.00
#
_symmetry.space_group_name_H-M   'P 1'
#
loop_
_entity.id
_entity.type
_entity.pdbx_description
1 polymer ?
#
loop_
_entity_poly.entity_id
_entity_poly.type
_entity_poly.pdbx_seq_one_letter_code
_entity_poly.pdbx_strand_id
1 'polypeptide(L)'
;VSDPESLIKNLPPSVATVFLERVEATPDAEAYRYPVPSASGEGPDEWRSYSWREAADRVFALAAGLMELGVRPEERVAIASGTRIEWILADLAILCAGAATTTVYPSTNSEETGFILGDSDSRVLFAEDTAQLDKVREHRAELPDLAHVVLLDGDVPDGEDDWVLSFAELERRGAAHLAEHPEAVREAVAGLRSADLATLIYTSGTTGRPKGVRLRQEAWSYMAKAVPASGLLESDDVQYLWLPLAHVFGKMLISVHIESAHVLAVDGRVDKIIENLPVVRPTKMCAVPRIFEKVYNGVAQRARDGGPAKYKIFQWAAEVAREYARTSQDNQRRTGEATVPAGLRVKHAVADRLVYGKLREAFGGRMLGCVSGSAALAPDLGLFFAGAGIPVLEGYGLTESAAASFCNRRDTFRTGTVGQPFLGTEVRIAEDGEVLLRGPGIMEGYHGLPDKTAEVLEEDGWFHTGDIGELSDDGFLKITDRKKDLIKTSGGKYIAPAEVEGRFKALCPYVSNILVHGADRNYCTALIALDEAAILGWAADQEELKGKPYTEVVGSDEVRRLVDGYVEDLNAGLQRWQTIKKFRILPRDLDIEHGELTPSLKLKRPVVEREFADLIEEMYTGARER
;
A
#
# COMPACT_ATOMS: atom_id res chain seq x y z
N VAL A 1 15.86 -27.36 -9.60
CA VAL A 1 15.36 -26.37 -8.61
C VAL A 1 16.52 -26.09 -7.67
N SER A 2 17.08 -24.87 -7.74
CA SER A 2 18.13 -24.43 -6.83
C SER A 2 17.60 -24.49 -5.39
N ASP A 3 18.46 -24.95 -4.47
CA ASP A 3 18.15 -24.97 -3.04
C ASP A 3 17.67 -23.56 -2.60
N PRO A 4 16.47 -23.43 -2.03
CA PRO A 4 15.95 -22.12 -1.65
C PRO A 4 16.87 -21.33 -0.72
N GLU A 5 17.59 -21.99 0.19
CA GLU A 5 18.59 -21.31 1.04
C GLU A 5 19.76 -20.74 0.24
N SER A 6 20.12 -21.36 -0.89
CA SER A 6 21.21 -20.86 -1.74
C SER A 6 20.85 -19.55 -2.44
N LEU A 7 19.57 -19.28 -2.70
CA LEU A 7 19.09 -18.03 -3.29
C LEU A 7 19.40 -16.82 -2.40
N ILE A 8 19.25 -16.99 -1.09
CA ILE A 8 19.46 -15.91 -0.12
C ILE A 8 20.96 -15.72 0.22
N LYS A 9 21.73 -16.82 0.17
CA LYS A 9 23.18 -16.76 0.41
C LYS A 9 23.95 -16.08 -0.71
N ASN A 10 23.39 -16.04 -1.92
CA ASN A 10 24.03 -15.50 -3.13
C ASN A 10 23.15 -14.42 -3.77
N LEU A 11 22.77 -13.40 -2.99
CA LEU A 11 22.01 -12.27 -3.52
C LEU A 11 22.86 -11.48 -4.53
N PRO A 12 22.26 -11.01 -5.64
CA PRO A 12 22.89 -10.04 -6.53
C PRO A 12 23.31 -8.79 -5.75
N PRO A 13 24.42 -8.12 -6.12
CA PRO A 13 24.89 -6.95 -5.38
C PRO A 13 23.91 -5.78 -5.40
N SER A 14 23.05 -5.69 -6.41
CA SER A 14 22.04 -4.63 -6.52
C SER A 14 20.84 -5.03 -7.38
N VAL A 15 19.73 -4.32 -7.26
CA VAL A 15 18.59 -4.43 -8.19
C VAL A 15 18.97 -3.99 -9.60
N ALA A 16 19.89 -3.03 -9.74
CA ALA A 16 20.40 -2.63 -11.05
C ALA A 16 21.10 -3.81 -11.75
N THR A 17 21.85 -4.65 -11.02
CA THR A 17 22.42 -5.90 -11.57
C THR A 17 21.33 -6.85 -12.04
N VAL A 18 20.28 -7.07 -11.23
CA VAL A 18 19.12 -7.92 -11.62
C VAL A 18 18.45 -7.38 -12.88
N PHE A 19 18.33 -6.04 -12.99
CA PHE A 19 17.76 -5.39 -14.17
C PHE A 19 18.60 -5.64 -15.43
N LEU A 20 19.93 -5.48 -15.37
CA LEU A 20 20.80 -5.78 -16.51
C LEU A 20 20.67 -7.26 -16.95
N GLU A 21 20.71 -8.19 -15.99
CA GLU A 21 20.52 -9.62 -16.26
C GLU A 21 19.18 -9.91 -16.92
N ARG A 22 18.10 -9.22 -16.49
CA ARG A 22 16.76 -9.35 -17.09
C ARG A 22 16.73 -8.85 -18.54
N VAL A 23 17.29 -7.69 -18.79
CA VAL A 23 17.37 -7.11 -20.14
C VAL A 23 18.13 -8.04 -21.10
N GLU A 24 19.19 -8.66 -20.63
CA GLU A 24 19.97 -9.60 -21.43
C GLU A 24 19.23 -10.94 -21.66
N ALA A 25 18.49 -11.41 -20.66
CA ALA A 25 17.77 -12.70 -20.74
C ALA A 25 16.53 -12.65 -21.64
N THR A 26 15.75 -11.57 -21.63
CA THR A 26 14.47 -11.46 -22.35
C THR A 26 14.25 -10.06 -22.95
N PRO A 27 15.19 -9.55 -23.80
CA PRO A 27 15.17 -8.15 -24.25
C PRO A 27 13.89 -7.72 -24.98
N ASP A 28 13.31 -8.60 -25.77
CA ASP A 28 12.16 -8.29 -26.63
C ASP A 28 10.81 -8.68 -26.01
N ALA A 29 10.82 -9.25 -24.78
CA ALA A 29 9.58 -9.54 -24.04
C ALA A 29 8.95 -8.23 -23.51
N GLU A 30 7.59 -8.23 -23.48
CA GLU A 30 6.84 -7.12 -22.90
C GLU A 30 7.15 -6.99 -21.40
N ALA A 31 7.61 -5.80 -20.96
CA ALA A 31 7.91 -5.51 -19.58
C ALA A 31 6.81 -4.68 -18.91
N TYR A 32 6.44 -3.57 -19.53
CA TYR A 32 5.51 -2.61 -18.98
C TYR A 32 4.35 -2.32 -19.93
N ARG A 33 3.17 -2.08 -19.34
CA ARG A 33 2.04 -1.43 -20.00
C ARG A 33 1.68 -0.15 -19.25
N TYR A 34 1.31 0.88 -19.99
CA TYR A 34 0.94 2.16 -19.39
C TYR A 34 -0.08 2.89 -20.25
N PRO A 35 -1.00 3.66 -19.63
CA PRO A 35 -1.99 4.42 -20.36
C PRO A 35 -1.39 5.70 -20.94
N VAL A 36 -1.81 6.04 -22.14
CA VAL A 36 -1.56 7.35 -22.77
C VAL A 36 -2.92 7.99 -23.01
N PRO A 37 -3.16 9.23 -22.52
CA PRO A 37 -4.40 9.94 -22.76
C PRO A 37 -4.72 9.98 -24.23
N SER A 38 -6.00 9.83 -24.61
CA SER A 38 -6.40 9.93 -26.02
C SER A 38 -6.07 11.33 -26.54
N ALA A 39 -5.63 11.43 -27.78
CA ALA A 39 -5.27 12.72 -28.41
C ALA A 39 -6.42 13.75 -28.45
N SER A 40 -7.68 13.29 -28.36
CA SER A 40 -8.86 14.16 -28.28
C SER A 40 -9.19 14.60 -26.84
N GLY A 41 -8.56 14.02 -25.81
CA GLY A 41 -8.95 14.20 -24.41
C GLY A 41 -10.31 13.58 -24.05
N GLU A 42 -11.02 13.00 -25.01
CA GLU A 42 -12.29 12.32 -24.85
C GLU A 42 -12.14 10.83 -25.22
N GLY A 43 -12.71 9.96 -24.40
CA GLY A 43 -12.68 8.50 -24.61
C GLY A 43 -11.68 7.75 -23.72
N PRO A 44 -11.59 6.42 -23.86
CA PRO A 44 -10.67 5.60 -23.08
C PRO A 44 -9.22 5.87 -23.50
N ASP A 45 -8.32 5.75 -22.52
CA ASP A 45 -6.89 5.85 -22.76
C ASP A 45 -6.39 4.72 -23.68
N GLU A 46 -5.40 5.04 -24.51
CA GLU A 46 -4.66 4.04 -25.28
C GLU A 46 -3.59 3.41 -24.39
N TRP A 47 -3.55 2.07 -24.32
CA TRP A 47 -2.50 1.37 -23.57
C TRP A 47 -1.34 1.06 -24.52
N ARG A 48 -0.14 1.52 -24.15
CA ARG A 48 1.14 1.25 -24.82
C ARG A 48 2.01 0.37 -23.97
N SER A 49 2.99 -0.26 -24.58
CA SER A 49 3.95 -1.08 -23.86
C SER A 49 5.39 -0.74 -24.19
N TYR A 50 6.28 -1.11 -23.27
CA TYR A 50 7.71 -1.21 -23.48
C TYR A 50 8.14 -2.68 -23.35
N SER A 51 9.03 -3.11 -24.25
CA SER A 51 9.88 -4.28 -24.02
C SER A 51 10.97 -3.96 -22.99
N TRP A 52 11.65 -4.99 -22.48
CA TRP A 52 12.79 -4.79 -21.59
C TRP A 52 13.89 -3.97 -22.24
N ARG A 53 14.16 -4.17 -23.54
CA ARG A 53 15.14 -3.41 -24.32
C ARG A 53 14.74 -1.93 -24.39
N GLU A 54 13.52 -1.62 -24.80
CA GLU A 54 13.06 -0.24 -24.93
C GLU A 54 13.09 0.49 -23.59
N ALA A 55 12.73 -0.19 -22.50
CA ALA A 55 12.83 0.37 -21.15
C ALA A 55 14.30 0.61 -20.77
N ALA A 56 15.20 -0.34 -21.07
CA ALA A 56 16.62 -0.22 -20.76
C ALA A 56 17.29 0.93 -21.53
N ASP A 57 16.96 1.11 -22.80
CA ASP A 57 17.51 2.21 -23.61
C ASP A 57 17.21 3.56 -22.98
N ARG A 58 15.97 3.74 -22.51
CA ARG A 58 15.56 4.95 -21.79
C ARG A 58 16.23 5.10 -20.41
N VAL A 59 16.24 4.01 -19.62
CA VAL A 59 16.88 3.98 -18.30
C VAL A 59 18.36 4.33 -18.41
N PHE A 60 19.07 3.79 -19.39
CA PHE A 60 20.50 4.08 -19.58
C PHE A 60 20.75 5.53 -20.01
N ALA A 61 19.92 6.07 -20.90
CA ALA A 61 20.01 7.47 -21.26
C ALA A 61 19.76 8.38 -20.05
N LEU A 62 18.74 8.09 -19.23
CA LEU A 62 18.46 8.88 -18.01
C LEU A 62 19.60 8.73 -16.97
N ALA A 63 20.12 7.52 -16.77
CA ALA A 63 21.24 7.27 -15.84
C ALA A 63 22.49 8.04 -16.24
N ALA A 64 22.85 7.98 -17.52
CA ALA A 64 23.98 8.73 -18.07
C ALA A 64 23.75 10.24 -18.00
N GLY A 65 22.50 10.71 -18.16
CA GLY A 65 22.14 12.10 -17.95
C GLY A 65 22.35 12.56 -16.51
N LEU A 66 21.99 11.73 -15.52
CA LEU A 66 22.28 12.01 -14.11
C LEU A 66 23.78 12.08 -13.83
N MET A 67 24.57 11.19 -14.43
CA MET A 67 26.04 11.22 -14.33
C MET A 67 26.61 12.52 -14.95
N GLU A 68 26.11 12.94 -16.09
CA GLU A 68 26.51 14.20 -16.75
C GLU A 68 26.17 15.42 -15.88
N LEU A 69 25.03 15.41 -15.16
CA LEU A 69 24.68 16.41 -14.17
C LEU A 69 25.55 16.33 -12.89
N GLY A 70 26.52 15.41 -12.82
CA GLY A 70 27.47 15.26 -11.72
C GLY A 70 26.95 14.46 -10.53
N VAL A 71 25.88 13.70 -10.66
CA VAL A 71 25.41 12.77 -9.61
C VAL A 71 26.42 11.64 -9.42
N ARG A 72 26.80 11.39 -8.17
CA ARG A 72 27.81 10.43 -7.76
C ARG A 72 27.17 9.22 -7.05
N PRO A 73 27.91 8.10 -6.92
CA PRO A 73 27.44 6.95 -6.15
C PRO A 73 26.98 7.33 -4.73
N GLU A 74 25.87 6.75 -4.30
CA GLU A 74 25.18 6.98 -3.01
C GLU A 74 24.66 8.41 -2.77
N GLU A 75 24.85 9.37 -3.68
CA GLU A 75 24.12 10.64 -3.62
C GLU A 75 22.63 10.40 -3.84
N ARG A 76 21.80 11.24 -3.26
CA ARG A 76 20.34 11.08 -3.31
C ARG A 76 19.75 11.87 -4.45
N VAL A 77 18.87 11.19 -5.17
CA VAL A 77 18.01 11.79 -6.20
C VAL A 77 16.56 11.55 -5.80
N ALA A 78 15.80 12.62 -5.65
CA ALA A 78 14.43 12.53 -5.20
C ALA A 78 13.46 12.35 -6.36
N ILE A 79 12.33 11.69 -6.10
CA ILE A 79 11.20 11.59 -7.04
C ILE A 79 9.93 12.03 -6.31
N ALA A 80 9.32 13.15 -6.76
CA ALA A 80 8.05 13.68 -6.27
C ALA A 80 6.99 13.52 -7.37
N SER A 81 6.42 12.33 -7.47
CA SER A 81 5.45 11.99 -8.52
C SER A 81 4.53 10.85 -8.10
N GLY A 82 3.35 10.81 -8.70
CA GLY A 82 2.42 9.69 -8.65
C GLY A 82 2.96 8.44 -9.34
N THR A 83 2.18 7.37 -9.25
CA THR A 83 2.55 6.09 -9.88
C THR A 83 2.32 6.14 -11.37
N ARG A 84 3.41 6.14 -12.12
CA ARG A 84 3.46 6.21 -13.58
C ARG A 84 4.74 5.58 -14.12
N ILE A 85 4.78 5.32 -15.42
CA ILE A 85 5.94 4.66 -16.04
C ILE A 85 7.22 5.47 -15.89
N GLU A 86 7.15 6.81 -15.98
CA GLU A 86 8.32 7.69 -15.86
C GLU A 86 8.94 7.62 -14.46
N TRP A 87 8.12 7.41 -13.41
CA TRP A 87 8.62 7.16 -12.06
C TRP A 87 9.52 5.92 -12.02
N ILE A 88 9.09 4.81 -12.65
CA ILE A 88 9.85 3.56 -12.69
C ILE A 88 11.15 3.72 -13.49
N LEU A 89 11.09 4.41 -14.64
CA LEU A 89 12.27 4.68 -15.46
C LEU A 89 13.28 5.56 -14.70
N ALA A 90 12.81 6.58 -13.98
CA ALA A 90 13.66 7.45 -13.16
C ALA A 90 14.31 6.67 -12.00
N ASP A 91 13.54 5.86 -11.27
CA ASP A 91 14.07 5.04 -10.16
C ASP A 91 15.14 4.06 -10.62
N LEU A 92 14.89 3.34 -11.72
CA LEU A 92 15.89 2.43 -12.32
C LEU A 92 17.13 3.18 -12.82
N ALA A 93 16.93 4.38 -13.39
CA ALA A 93 18.06 5.23 -13.82
C ALA A 93 18.91 5.69 -12.65
N ILE A 94 18.30 6.11 -11.54
CA ILE A 94 18.99 6.48 -10.31
C ILE A 94 19.84 5.31 -9.80
N LEU A 95 19.24 4.13 -9.70
CA LEU A 95 19.94 2.93 -9.24
C LEU A 95 21.05 2.50 -10.21
N CYS A 96 20.84 2.61 -11.53
CA CYS A 96 21.85 2.32 -12.54
C CYS A 96 22.99 3.36 -12.58
N ALA A 97 22.74 4.59 -12.15
CA ALA A 97 23.78 5.61 -11.95
C ALA A 97 24.60 5.39 -10.65
N GLY A 98 24.23 4.41 -9.85
CA GLY A 98 24.85 4.14 -8.54
C GLY A 98 24.34 5.05 -7.41
N ALA A 99 23.36 5.88 -7.68
CA ALA A 99 22.75 6.80 -6.72
C ALA A 99 21.62 6.13 -5.90
N ALA A 100 21.10 6.84 -4.91
CA ALA A 100 20.03 6.37 -4.05
C ALA A 100 18.74 7.18 -4.26
N THR A 101 17.60 6.49 -4.39
CA THR A 101 16.31 7.14 -4.57
C THR A 101 15.75 7.65 -3.25
N THR A 102 15.42 8.95 -3.17
CA THR A 102 14.59 9.52 -2.12
C THR A 102 13.15 9.65 -2.61
N THR A 103 12.19 9.11 -1.87
CA THR A 103 10.80 9.13 -2.31
C THR A 103 10.00 10.24 -1.64
N VAL A 104 9.23 11.00 -2.44
CA VAL A 104 8.33 12.06 -1.97
C VAL A 104 6.95 11.81 -2.56
N TYR A 105 5.91 11.83 -1.71
CA TYR A 105 4.54 11.75 -2.24
C TYR A 105 4.14 13.07 -2.92
N PRO A 106 3.44 13.03 -4.06
CA PRO A 106 2.98 14.26 -4.71
C PRO A 106 1.98 15.06 -3.86
N SER A 107 1.31 14.40 -2.92
CA SER A 107 0.39 15.01 -1.94
C SER A 107 1.10 15.62 -0.72
N THR A 108 2.41 15.46 -0.58
CA THR A 108 3.20 16.07 0.50
C THR A 108 3.16 17.61 0.33
N ASN A 109 2.93 18.33 1.44
CA ASN A 109 2.91 19.79 1.41
C ASN A 109 4.32 20.39 1.17
N SER A 110 4.38 21.69 0.91
CA SER A 110 5.62 22.42 0.58
C SER A 110 6.66 22.32 1.69
N GLU A 111 6.27 22.56 2.96
CA GLU A 111 7.18 22.52 4.12
C GLU A 111 7.81 21.13 4.31
N GLU A 112 7.00 20.09 4.26
CA GLU A 112 7.47 18.70 4.43
C GLU A 112 8.31 18.25 3.23
N THR A 113 7.97 18.70 2.01
CA THR A 113 8.78 18.46 0.80
C THR A 113 10.16 19.11 0.94
N GLY A 114 10.22 20.38 1.34
CA GLY A 114 11.48 21.09 1.62
C GLY A 114 12.31 20.38 2.69
N PHE A 115 11.65 19.94 3.77
CA PHE A 115 12.32 19.16 4.82
C PHE A 115 12.93 17.86 4.28
N ILE A 116 12.18 17.06 3.53
CA ILE A 116 12.66 15.77 2.99
C ILE A 116 13.85 15.98 2.07
N LEU A 117 13.79 16.96 1.18
CA LEU A 117 14.88 17.25 0.24
C LEU A 117 16.15 17.73 0.94
N GLY A 118 16.00 18.57 1.98
CA GLY A 118 17.11 19.07 2.78
C GLY A 118 17.72 18.00 3.69
N ASP A 119 16.87 17.22 4.40
CA ASP A 119 17.34 16.15 5.30
C ASP A 119 18.05 15.01 4.53
N SER A 120 17.61 14.74 3.29
CA SER A 120 18.24 13.74 2.43
C SER A 120 19.44 14.26 1.64
N ASP A 121 19.77 15.54 1.67
CA ASP A 121 20.77 16.19 0.80
C ASP A 121 20.57 15.82 -0.68
N SER A 122 19.34 15.87 -1.17
CA SER A 122 19.02 15.46 -2.55
C SER A 122 19.65 16.39 -3.58
N ARG A 123 20.37 15.81 -4.55
CA ARG A 123 21.12 16.55 -5.61
C ARG A 123 20.24 16.92 -6.79
N VAL A 124 19.31 16.04 -7.15
CA VAL A 124 18.37 16.20 -8.27
C VAL A 124 16.98 15.80 -7.77
N LEU A 125 15.94 16.48 -8.25
CA LEU A 125 14.55 16.12 -8.04
C LEU A 125 13.89 15.84 -9.38
N PHE A 126 13.29 14.65 -9.53
CA PHE A 126 12.27 14.41 -10.55
C PHE A 126 10.93 14.89 -10.00
N ALA A 127 10.38 15.95 -10.58
CA ALA A 127 9.09 16.53 -10.22
C ALA A 127 8.03 16.16 -11.26
N GLU A 128 6.85 15.71 -10.83
CA GLU A 128 5.78 15.30 -11.75
C GLU A 128 5.39 16.40 -12.71
N ASP A 129 5.19 17.60 -12.17
CA ASP A 129 4.71 18.77 -12.87
C ASP A 129 5.19 20.10 -12.23
N THR A 130 4.70 21.20 -12.76
CA THR A 130 5.00 22.55 -12.22
C THR A 130 4.45 22.77 -10.81
N ALA A 131 3.39 22.06 -10.39
CA ALA A 131 2.88 22.18 -9.03
C ALA A 131 3.87 21.59 -8.00
N GLN A 132 4.57 20.49 -8.34
CA GLN A 132 5.65 19.97 -7.50
C GLN A 132 6.88 20.88 -7.54
N LEU A 133 7.20 21.48 -8.69
CA LEU A 133 8.28 22.46 -8.81
C LEU A 133 8.03 23.69 -7.93
N ASP A 134 6.80 24.21 -7.88
CA ASP A 134 6.44 25.38 -7.09
C ASP A 134 6.65 25.16 -5.59
N LYS A 135 6.33 23.95 -5.08
CA LYS A 135 6.63 23.59 -3.69
C LYS A 135 8.12 23.73 -3.35
N VAL A 136 8.98 23.38 -4.28
CA VAL A 136 10.43 23.42 -4.09
C VAL A 136 11.00 24.82 -4.25
N ARG A 137 10.42 25.64 -5.15
CA ARG A 137 10.80 27.05 -5.33
C ARG A 137 10.67 27.85 -4.04
N GLU A 138 9.64 27.58 -3.25
CA GLU A 138 9.41 28.26 -1.97
C GLU A 138 10.60 28.05 -0.99
N HIS A 139 11.29 26.90 -1.09
CA HIS A 139 12.39 26.51 -0.22
C HIS A 139 13.77 26.53 -0.90
N ARG A 140 13.88 27.03 -2.14
CA ARG A 140 15.13 26.96 -2.92
C ARG A 140 16.36 27.49 -2.18
N ALA A 141 16.21 28.56 -1.41
CA ALA A 141 17.31 29.14 -0.62
C ALA A 141 17.78 28.25 0.53
N GLU A 142 16.93 27.33 0.99
CA GLU A 142 17.18 26.36 2.07
C GLU A 142 17.73 25.03 1.57
N LEU A 143 17.78 24.85 0.23
CA LEU A 143 18.17 23.61 -0.45
C LEU A 143 19.44 23.82 -1.30
N PRO A 144 20.59 24.12 -0.69
CA PRO A 144 21.82 24.46 -1.43
C PRO A 144 22.38 23.26 -2.22
N ASP A 145 22.07 22.03 -1.82
CA ASP A 145 22.50 20.81 -2.49
C ASP A 145 21.65 20.42 -3.69
N LEU A 146 20.42 20.95 -3.81
CA LEU A 146 19.53 20.67 -4.93
C LEU A 146 19.98 21.42 -6.18
N ALA A 147 20.81 20.77 -6.98
CA ALA A 147 21.44 21.35 -8.16
C ALA A 147 20.45 21.47 -9.35
N HIS A 148 19.55 20.49 -9.52
CA HIS A 148 18.63 20.45 -10.66
C HIS A 148 17.27 19.88 -10.29
N VAL A 149 16.23 20.34 -11.03
CA VAL A 149 14.88 19.76 -11.03
C VAL A 149 14.57 19.28 -12.45
N VAL A 150 14.10 18.06 -12.59
CA VAL A 150 13.70 17.43 -13.86
C VAL A 150 12.18 17.27 -13.88
N LEU A 151 11.50 17.99 -14.77
CA LEU A 151 10.05 17.89 -14.95
C LEU A 151 9.69 16.66 -15.78
N LEU A 152 8.79 15.83 -15.26
CA LEU A 152 8.24 14.70 -16.00
C LEU A 152 7.20 15.15 -17.03
N ASP A 153 6.35 16.10 -16.66
CA ASP A 153 5.31 16.68 -17.50
C ASP A 153 5.39 18.21 -17.53
N GLY A 154 4.95 18.77 -18.66
CA GLY A 154 4.87 20.20 -18.87
C GLY A 154 6.13 20.81 -19.49
N ASP A 155 5.99 22.08 -19.87
CA ASP A 155 7.10 22.84 -20.41
C ASP A 155 7.96 23.41 -19.28
N VAL A 156 9.27 23.49 -19.51
CA VAL A 156 10.18 24.18 -18.60
C VAL A 156 9.81 25.66 -18.58
N PRO A 157 9.52 26.26 -17.41
CA PRO A 157 9.15 27.66 -17.32
C PRO A 157 10.27 28.60 -17.77
N ASP A 158 9.90 29.70 -18.40
CA ASP A 158 10.88 30.72 -18.84
C ASP A 158 11.66 31.30 -17.65
N GLY A 159 12.98 31.46 -17.81
CA GLY A 159 13.84 32.11 -16.83
C GLY A 159 14.39 31.20 -15.74
N GLU A 160 14.19 29.89 -15.84
CA GLU A 160 14.74 28.91 -14.87
C GLU A 160 16.16 28.45 -15.22
N ASP A 161 16.72 28.94 -16.33
CA ASP A 161 18.06 28.59 -16.82
C ASP A 161 18.34 27.07 -16.74
N ASP A 162 19.57 26.66 -16.37
CA ASP A 162 19.93 25.24 -16.25
C ASP A 162 19.43 24.56 -14.97
N TRP A 163 18.70 25.23 -14.09
CA TRP A 163 18.20 24.63 -12.85
C TRP A 163 17.02 23.68 -13.09
N VAL A 164 16.15 24.00 -14.05
CA VAL A 164 15.02 23.13 -14.41
C VAL A 164 15.25 22.56 -15.80
N LEU A 165 15.12 21.24 -15.92
CA LEU A 165 15.25 20.50 -17.17
C LEU A 165 13.94 19.74 -17.45
N SER A 166 13.63 19.49 -18.71
CA SER A 166 12.61 18.48 -19.03
C SER A 166 13.19 17.06 -18.97
N PHE A 167 12.32 16.07 -18.74
CA PHE A 167 12.69 14.65 -18.77
C PHE A 167 13.34 14.25 -20.11
N ALA A 168 12.79 14.77 -21.22
CA ALA A 168 13.35 14.56 -22.55
C ALA A 168 14.73 15.20 -22.75
N GLU A 169 14.99 16.36 -22.13
CA GLU A 169 16.32 17.00 -22.19
C GLU A 169 17.37 16.21 -21.42
N LEU A 170 17.01 15.70 -20.21
CA LEU A 170 17.90 14.81 -19.46
C LEU A 170 18.24 13.55 -20.28
N GLU A 171 17.23 12.92 -20.88
CA GLU A 171 17.39 11.73 -21.76
C GLU A 171 18.30 12.03 -22.96
N ARG A 172 18.12 13.19 -23.61
CA ARG A 172 18.98 13.64 -24.72
C ARG A 172 20.43 13.88 -24.29
N ARG A 173 20.67 14.52 -23.15
CA ARG A 173 22.02 14.75 -22.59
C ARG A 173 22.71 13.41 -22.30
N GLY A 174 22.00 12.49 -21.67
CA GLY A 174 22.53 11.15 -21.37
C GLY A 174 22.81 10.33 -22.62
N ALA A 175 21.97 10.40 -23.64
CA ALA A 175 22.26 9.75 -24.93
C ALA A 175 23.53 10.29 -25.58
N ALA A 176 23.78 11.60 -25.50
CA ALA A 176 25.03 12.19 -25.97
C ALA A 176 26.24 11.71 -25.13
N HIS A 177 26.10 11.64 -23.81
CA HIS A 177 27.14 11.10 -22.91
C HIS A 177 27.48 9.64 -23.24
N LEU A 178 26.46 8.79 -23.48
CA LEU A 178 26.66 7.38 -23.85
C LEU A 178 27.33 7.22 -25.25
N ALA A 179 27.11 8.15 -26.15
CA ALA A 179 27.84 8.12 -27.45
C ALA A 179 29.35 8.27 -27.28
N GLU A 180 29.80 9.00 -26.25
CA GLU A 180 31.20 9.20 -25.90
C GLU A 180 31.70 8.12 -24.91
N HIS A 181 30.81 7.63 -24.01
CA HIS A 181 31.14 6.69 -22.94
C HIS A 181 30.12 5.52 -22.90
N PRO A 182 30.14 4.60 -23.88
CA PRO A 182 29.07 3.58 -24.05
C PRO A 182 28.95 2.59 -22.88
N GLU A 183 30.02 2.38 -22.09
CA GLU A 183 30.03 1.46 -20.96
C GLU A 183 29.76 2.14 -19.60
N ALA A 184 29.57 3.47 -19.54
CA ALA A 184 29.53 4.23 -18.30
C ALA A 184 28.49 3.67 -17.32
N VAL A 185 27.26 3.36 -17.77
CA VAL A 185 26.18 2.82 -16.93
C VAL A 185 26.51 1.38 -16.47
N ARG A 186 27.03 0.54 -17.36
CA ARG A 186 27.41 -0.83 -17.00
C ARG A 186 28.55 -0.84 -15.99
N GLU A 187 29.53 0.03 -16.13
CA GLU A 187 30.64 0.19 -15.18
C GLU A 187 30.13 0.68 -13.82
N ALA A 188 29.22 1.63 -13.80
CA ALA A 188 28.59 2.09 -12.55
C ALA A 188 27.84 0.97 -11.83
N VAL A 189 27.02 0.20 -12.56
CA VAL A 189 26.30 -0.96 -11.99
C VAL A 189 27.27 -2.04 -11.48
N ALA A 190 28.35 -2.32 -12.22
CA ALA A 190 29.37 -3.29 -11.81
C ALA A 190 30.12 -2.86 -10.54
N GLY A 191 30.16 -1.56 -10.26
CA GLY A 191 30.79 -1.01 -9.05
C GLY A 191 29.92 -1.08 -7.79
N LEU A 192 28.63 -1.40 -7.90
CA LEU A 192 27.68 -1.44 -6.78
C LEU A 192 27.95 -2.62 -5.84
N ARG A 193 27.76 -2.36 -4.55
CA ARG A 193 27.90 -3.34 -3.48
C ARG A 193 26.58 -3.48 -2.72
N SER A 194 26.33 -4.64 -2.17
CA SER A 194 25.13 -4.95 -1.37
C SER A 194 24.91 -3.99 -0.18
N ALA A 195 26.01 -3.46 0.38
CA ALA A 195 26.00 -2.53 1.50
C ALA A 195 25.72 -1.07 1.11
N ASP A 196 25.81 -0.71 -0.19
CA ASP A 196 25.58 0.65 -0.64
C ASP A 196 24.12 1.07 -0.45
N LEU A 197 23.88 2.36 -0.19
CA LEU A 197 22.53 2.89 -0.03
C LEU A 197 21.78 2.79 -1.36
N ALA A 198 20.55 2.27 -1.32
CA ALA A 198 19.66 2.21 -2.48
C ALA A 198 18.50 3.20 -2.39
N THR A 199 17.92 3.36 -1.19
CA THR A 199 16.78 4.26 -1.01
C THR A 199 16.72 4.90 0.37
N LEU A 200 16.16 6.10 0.39
CA LEU A 200 15.59 6.76 1.56
C LEU A 200 14.07 6.86 1.39
N ILE A 201 13.33 6.19 2.25
CA ILE A 201 11.86 6.26 2.25
C ILE A 201 11.42 6.92 3.54
N TYR A 202 10.76 8.07 3.42
CA TYR A 202 10.30 8.83 4.57
C TYR A 202 8.96 8.30 5.09
N THR A 203 8.94 7.96 6.39
CA THR A 203 7.74 7.52 7.09
C THR A 203 7.23 8.62 8.00
N SER A 204 5.93 8.92 7.91
CA SER A 204 5.29 9.83 8.86
C SER A 204 5.24 9.15 10.23
N GLY A 205 6.14 9.54 11.13
CA GLY A 205 6.04 9.15 12.53
C GLY A 205 4.74 9.70 13.15
N THR A 206 4.17 8.96 14.09
CA THR A 206 2.95 9.38 14.81
C THR A 206 3.14 10.64 15.69
N THR A 207 4.38 11.11 15.87
CA THR A 207 4.73 12.13 16.86
C THR A 207 5.75 13.18 16.42
N GLY A 208 5.92 13.45 15.12
CA GLY A 208 6.92 14.42 14.70
C GLY A 208 7.20 14.46 13.19
N ARG A 209 8.33 15.08 12.82
CA ARG A 209 8.80 15.12 11.43
C ARG A 209 9.02 13.70 10.88
N PRO A 210 8.84 13.49 9.57
CA PRO A 210 9.11 12.21 8.93
C PRO A 210 10.54 11.73 9.18
N LYS A 211 10.72 10.41 9.24
CA LYS A 211 12.03 9.77 9.39
C LYS A 211 12.41 9.08 8.10
N GLY A 212 13.61 9.32 7.59
CA GLY A 212 14.15 8.65 6.42
C GLY A 212 14.65 7.24 6.78
N VAL A 213 13.98 6.22 6.30
CA VAL A 213 14.41 4.80 6.44
C VAL A 213 15.46 4.50 5.38
N ARG A 214 16.67 4.11 5.82
CA ARG A 214 17.80 3.76 4.96
C ARG A 214 17.72 2.29 4.57
N LEU A 215 17.50 2.02 3.28
CA LEU A 215 17.49 0.67 2.74
C LEU A 215 18.67 0.48 1.78
N ARG A 216 19.47 -0.57 2.02
CA ARG A 216 20.64 -0.92 1.21
C ARG A 216 20.24 -1.66 -0.08
N GLN A 217 21.15 -1.77 -1.03
CA GLN A 217 20.97 -2.56 -2.25
C GLN A 217 20.58 -4.01 -1.93
N GLU A 218 21.16 -4.61 -0.89
CA GLU A 218 20.84 -5.96 -0.42
C GLU A 218 19.34 -6.15 -0.12
N ALA A 219 18.69 -5.18 0.53
CA ALA A 219 17.29 -5.27 0.90
C ALA A 219 16.38 -5.41 -0.33
N TRP A 220 16.66 -4.69 -1.40
CA TRP A 220 15.91 -4.77 -2.64
C TRP A 220 16.23 -6.01 -3.47
N SER A 221 17.51 -6.41 -3.52
CA SER A 221 17.91 -7.69 -4.14
C SER A 221 17.28 -8.88 -3.43
N TYR A 222 17.19 -8.80 -2.10
CA TYR A 222 16.47 -9.78 -1.30
C TYR A 222 14.99 -9.88 -1.68
N MET A 223 14.29 -8.73 -1.76
CA MET A 223 12.87 -8.71 -2.17
C MET A 223 12.69 -9.26 -3.59
N ALA A 224 13.58 -8.90 -4.52
CA ALA A 224 13.57 -9.44 -5.88
C ALA A 224 13.64 -10.97 -5.90
N LYS A 225 14.42 -11.60 -5.03
CA LYS A 225 14.59 -13.05 -4.99
C LYS A 225 13.56 -13.78 -4.10
N ALA A 226 13.30 -13.27 -2.90
CA ALA A 226 12.50 -13.96 -1.90
C ALA A 226 10.99 -14.01 -2.25
N VAL A 227 10.45 -12.93 -2.84
CA VAL A 227 9.02 -12.87 -3.18
C VAL A 227 8.68 -13.80 -4.36
N PRO A 228 9.38 -13.77 -5.52
CA PRO A 228 9.11 -14.72 -6.61
C PRO A 228 9.36 -16.19 -6.18
N ALA A 229 10.39 -16.47 -5.37
CA ALA A 229 10.64 -17.82 -4.86
C ALA A 229 9.48 -18.41 -4.05
N SER A 230 8.56 -17.57 -3.61
CA SER A 230 7.34 -18.00 -2.91
C SER A 230 6.21 -18.48 -3.81
N GLY A 231 6.33 -18.38 -5.15
CA GLY A 231 5.30 -18.76 -6.12
C GLY A 231 4.08 -17.81 -6.16
N LEU A 232 4.23 -16.58 -5.66
CA LEU A 232 3.17 -15.57 -5.71
C LEU A 232 2.99 -14.97 -7.10
N LEU A 233 4.05 -14.94 -7.90
CA LEU A 233 4.11 -14.37 -9.24
C LEU A 233 4.88 -15.30 -10.18
N GLU A 234 4.35 -15.46 -11.40
CA GLU A 234 4.93 -16.23 -12.49
C GLU A 234 5.17 -15.32 -13.70
N SER A 235 6.04 -15.74 -14.62
CA SER A 235 6.42 -14.91 -15.77
C SER A 235 5.29 -14.66 -16.79
N ASP A 236 4.22 -15.46 -16.78
CA ASP A 236 3.03 -15.30 -17.62
C ASP A 236 1.92 -14.47 -16.96
N ASP A 237 2.16 -13.99 -15.73
CA ASP A 237 1.24 -13.12 -15.04
C ASP A 237 1.19 -11.70 -15.66
N VAL A 238 0.08 -11.02 -15.48
CA VAL A 238 -0.10 -9.59 -15.70
C VAL A 238 -0.48 -8.98 -14.37
N GLN A 239 0.40 -8.14 -13.82
CA GLN A 239 0.13 -7.44 -12.56
C GLN A 239 -0.34 -6.01 -12.83
N TYR A 240 -1.42 -5.59 -12.18
CA TYR A 240 -1.85 -4.19 -12.21
C TYR A 240 -1.28 -3.44 -11.02
N LEU A 241 -0.42 -2.44 -11.31
CA LEU A 241 0.28 -1.60 -10.34
C LEU A 241 -0.32 -0.20 -10.30
N TRP A 242 -1.04 0.10 -9.24
CA TRP A 242 -1.64 1.39 -8.93
C TRP A 242 -1.16 1.96 -7.58
N LEU A 243 -0.52 1.12 -6.74
CA LEU A 243 -0.01 1.53 -5.43
C LEU A 243 1.01 2.67 -5.56
N PRO A 244 1.04 3.62 -4.60
CA PRO A 244 2.03 4.69 -4.62
C PRO A 244 3.46 4.14 -4.65
N LEU A 245 4.25 4.52 -5.65
CA LEU A 245 5.65 4.11 -5.76
C LEU A 245 6.56 4.83 -4.75
N ALA A 246 6.11 5.96 -4.22
CA ALA A 246 6.75 6.61 -3.08
C ALA A 246 6.62 5.81 -1.77
N HIS A 247 5.72 4.83 -1.72
CA HIS A 247 5.57 3.90 -0.60
C HIS A 247 6.35 2.61 -0.85
N VAL A 248 6.98 2.09 0.19
CA VAL A 248 7.80 0.87 0.13
C VAL A 248 7.08 -0.32 -0.53
N PHE A 249 5.76 -0.48 -0.33
CA PHE A 249 4.99 -1.58 -0.92
C PHE A 249 4.90 -1.46 -2.46
N GLY A 250 4.62 -0.27 -2.99
CA GLY A 250 4.62 -0.04 -4.44
C GLY A 250 6.02 -0.22 -5.03
N LYS A 251 7.04 0.37 -4.38
CA LYS A 251 8.43 0.27 -4.85
C LYS A 251 8.95 -1.17 -4.86
N MET A 252 8.65 -1.98 -3.86
CA MET A 252 9.04 -3.39 -3.81
C MET A 252 8.57 -4.16 -5.05
N LEU A 253 7.38 -3.84 -5.58
CA LEU A 253 6.84 -4.53 -6.74
C LEU A 253 7.69 -4.30 -8.01
N ILE A 254 8.44 -3.21 -8.11
CA ILE A 254 9.41 -2.99 -9.20
C ILE A 254 10.52 -4.04 -9.14
N SER A 255 11.14 -4.24 -7.97
CA SER A 255 12.21 -5.24 -7.79
C SER A 255 11.71 -6.65 -8.07
N VAL A 256 10.51 -6.98 -7.59
CA VAL A 256 9.87 -8.28 -7.82
C VAL A 256 9.56 -8.50 -9.30
N HIS A 257 9.05 -7.48 -10.01
CA HIS A 257 8.76 -7.51 -11.44
C HIS A 257 10.00 -7.83 -12.28
N ILE A 258 11.13 -7.20 -11.99
CA ILE A 258 12.39 -7.42 -12.72
C ILE A 258 12.79 -8.90 -12.64
N GLU A 259 12.71 -9.52 -11.48
CA GLU A 259 13.10 -10.92 -11.29
C GLU A 259 12.09 -11.89 -11.93
N SER A 260 10.80 -11.70 -11.68
CA SER A 260 9.76 -12.63 -12.17
C SER A 260 9.40 -12.45 -13.64
N ALA A 261 9.83 -11.35 -14.28
CA ALA A 261 9.64 -11.07 -15.72
C ALA A 261 8.18 -11.06 -16.21
N HIS A 262 7.22 -10.89 -15.30
CA HIS A 262 5.81 -10.76 -15.69
C HIS A 262 5.53 -9.37 -16.27
N VAL A 263 4.38 -9.19 -16.92
CA VAL A 263 3.98 -7.86 -17.43
C VAL A 263 3.46 -6.99 -16.29
N LEU A 264 4.00 -5.78 -16.15
CA LEU A 264 3.57 -4.80 -15.16
C LEU A 264 2.75 -3.69 -15.83
N ALA A 265 1.44 -3.68 -15.59
CA ALA A 265 0.54 -2.63 -16.06
C ALA A 265 0.46 -1.51 -15.02
N VAL A 266 0.94 -0.31 -15.35
CA VAL A 266 1.19 0.79 -14.42
C VAL A 266 0.20 1.92 -14.65
N ASP A 267 -0.66 2.20 -13.67
CA ASP A 267 -1.52 3.39 -13.64
C ASP A 267 -1.94 3.71 -12.21
N GLY A 268 -1.43 4.80 -11.64
CA GLY A 268 -1.69 5.22 -10.25
C GLY A 268 -3.01 5.94 -10.01
N ARG A 269 -3.82 6.18 -11.04
CA ARG A 269 -5.10 6.88 -10.92
C ARG A 269 -6.15 5.99 -10.27
N VAL A 270 -6.39 6.20 -8.98
CA VAL A 270 -7.28 5.36 -8.15
C VAL A 270 -8.73 5.38 -8.64
N ASP A 271 -9.19 6.49 -9.20
CA ASP A 271 -10.52 6.65 -9.81
C ASP A 271 -10.68 5.82 -11.09
N LYS A 272 -9.59 5.51 -11.79
CA LYS A 272 -9.57 4.71 -13.03
C LYS A 272 -9.44 3.20 -12.80
N ILE A 273 -9.20 2.72 -11.59
CA ILE A 273 -8.96 1.29 -11.32
C ILE A 273 -10.08 0.41 -11.88
N ILE A 274 -11.35 0.76 -11.58
CA ILE A 274 -12.50 -0.06 -12.00
C ILE A 274 -12.68 -0.05 -13.52
N GLU A 275 -12.39 1.07 -14.19
CA GLU A 275 -12.45 1.21 -15.65
C GLU A 275 -11.32 0.43 -16.33
N ASN A 276 -10.13 0.42 -15.72
CA ASN A 276 -8.94 -0.21 -16.29
C ASN A 276 -8.90 -1.72 -16.10
N LEU A 277 -9.48 -2.27 -15.03
CA LEU A 277 -9.47 -3.71 -14.77
C LEU A 277 -9.97 -4.55 -15.94
N PRO A 278 -11.10 -4.23 -16.61
CA PRO A 278 -11.57 -4.97 -17.79
C PRO A 278 -10.66 -4.82 -19.03
N VAL A 279 -9.91 -3.71 -19.12
CA VAL A 279 -8.99 -3.44 -20.26
C VAL A 279 -7.67 -4.15 -20.07
N VAL A 280 -7.04 -3.99 -18.92
CA VAL A 280 -5.75 -4.62 -18.57
C VAL A 280 -5.91 -6.14 -18.39
N ARG A 281 -7.04 -6.58 -17.84
CA ARG A 281 -7.34 -7.98 -17.53
C ARG A 281 -6.23 -8.65 -16.72
N PRO A 282 -5.87 -8.09 -15.56
CA PRO A 282 -4.76 -8.60 -14.77
C PRO A 282 -5.04 -9.98 -14.20
N THR A 283 -3.97 -10.75 -13.97
CA THR A 283 -4.01 -12.02 -13.24
C THR A 283 -3.71 -11.83 -11.77
N LYS A 284 -2.98 -10.76 -11.43
CA LYS A 284 -2.56 -10.41 -10.07
C LYS A 284 -2.74 -8.93 -9.80
N MET A 285 -3.02 -8.59 -8.55
CA MET A 285 -3.07 -7.21 -8.09
C MET A 285 -2.69 -7.15 -6.61
N CYS A 286 -1.85 -6.18 -6.27
CA CYS A 286 -1.61 -5.80 -4.88
C CYS A 286 -2.46 -4.57 -4.53
N ALA A 287 -3.10 -4.60 -3.36
CA ALA A 287 -3.98 -3.52 -2.94
C ALA A 287 -3.98 -3.35 -1.41
N VAL A 288 -4.55 -2.24 -0.96
CA VAL A 288 -4.90 -2.03 0.45
C VAL A 288 -6.34 -2.49 0.70
N PRO A 289 -6.72 -2.86 1.95
CA PRO A 289 -8.06 -3.36 2.28
C PRO A 289 -9.21 -2.51 1.74
N ARG A 290 -9.06 -1.18 1.73
CA ARG A 290 -10.07 -0.23 1.27
C ARG A 290 -10.57 -0.50 -0.17
N ILE A 291 -9.72 -1.01 -1.05
CA ILE A 291 -10.13 -1.33 -2.42
C ILE A 291 -11.10 -2.52 -2.43
N PHE A 292 -10.81 -3.55 -1.64
CA PHE A 292 -11.68 -4.72 -1.52
C PHE A 292 -13.03 -4.36 -0.87
N GLU A 293 -13.01 -3.47 0.13
CA GLU A 293 -14.22 -2.90 0.74
C GLU A 293 -15.07 -2.14 -0.29
N LYS A 294 -14.45 -1.24 -1.08
CA LYS A 294 -15.14 -0.49 -2.15
C LYS A 294 -15.75 -1.42 -3.19
N VAL A 295 -15.03 -2.44 -3.63
CA VAL A 295 -15.56 -3.40 -4.62
C VAL A 295 -16.73 -4.19 -4.03
N TYR A 296 -16.61 -4.72 -2.81
CA TYR A 296 -17.69 -5.45 -2.14
C TYR A 296 -18.93 -4.58 -1.99
N ASN A 297 -18.78 -3.36 -1.46
CA ASN A 297 -19.86 -2.42 -1.24
C ASN A 297 -20.52 -1.98 -2.56
N GLY A 298 -19.71 -1.76 -3.61
CA GLY A 298 -20.22 -1.43 -4.95
C GLY A 298 -21.07 -2.55 -5.56
N VAL A 299 -20.68 -3.81 -5.37
CA VAL A 299 -21.48 -4.96 -5.83
C VAL A 299 -22.75 -5.11 -5.00
N ALA A 300 -22.66 -4.94 -3.68
CA ALA A 300 -23.82 -4.96 -2.77
C ALA A 300 -24.84 -3.86 -3.13
N GLN A 301 -24.35 -2.64 -3.41
CA GLN A 301 -25.20 -1.53 -3.81
C GLN A 301 -25.90 -1.78 -5.15
N ARG A 302 -25.19 -2.23 -6.18
CA ARG A 302 -25.81 -2.64 -7.46
C ARG A 302 -26.89 -3.72 -7.29
N ALA A 303 -26.68 -4.63 -6.32
CA ALA A 303 -27.68 -5.65 -6.02
C ALA A 303 -28.94 -5.04 -5.35
N ARG A 304 -28.79 -4.04 -4.46
CA ARG A 304 -29.89 -3.26 -3.84
C ARG A 304 -30.66 -2.48 -4.88
N ASP A 305 -29.98 -1.74 -5.75
CA ASP A 305 -30.58 -0.96 -6.85
C ASP A 305 -31.37 -1.86 -7.80
N GLY A 306 -30.96 -3.12 -7.93
CA GLY A 306 -31.66 -4.15 -8.71
C GLY A 306 -32.90 -4.72 -8.02
N GLY A 307 -33.22 -4.27 -6.81
CA GLY A 307 -34.42 -4.59 -6.03
C GLY A 307 -34.20 -5.65 -4.92
N PRO A 308 -35.17 -5.80 -4.00
CA PRO A 308 -35.04 -6.64 -2.79
C PRO A 308 -34.68 -8.11 -3.08
N ALA A 309 -35.18 -8.66 -4.18
CA ALA A 309 -34.89 -10.05 -4.55
C ALA A 309 -33.41 -10.24 -4.93
N LYS A 310 -32.84 -9.33 -5.74
CA LYS A 310 -31.42 -9.40 -6.13
C LYS A 310 -30.52 -9.18 -4.92
N TYR A 311 -30.89 -8.28 -4.03
CA TYR A 311 -30.11 -8.06 -2.79
C TYR A 311 -30.11 -9.29 -1.88
N LYS A 312 -31.25 -9.96 -1.69
CA LYS A 312 -31.33 -11.23 -0.93
C LYS A 312 -30.48 -12.34 -1.56
N ILE A 313 -30.46 -12.42 -2.89
CA ILE A 313 -29.60 -13.38 -3.61
C ILE A 313 -28.12 -13.05 -3.34
N PHE A 314 -27.74 -11.77 -3.39
CA PHE A 314 -26.36 -11.36 -3.09
C PHE A 314 -25.99 -11.70 -1.64
N GLN A 315 -26.83 -11.37 -0.65
CA GLN A 315 -26.58 -11.72 0.76
C GLN A 315 -26.40 -13.21 0.95
N TRP A 316 -27.30 -14.03 0.41
CA TRP A 316 -27.19 -15.48 0.46
C TRP A 316 -25.89 -15.98 -0.21
N ALA A 317 -25.52 -15.46 -1.37
CA ALA A 317 -24.30 -15.83 -2.06
C ALA A 317 -23.06 -15.44 -1.23
N ALA A 318 -23.06 -14.27 -0.58
CA ALA A 318 -21.97 -13.82 0.28
C ALA A 318 -21.77 -14.76 1.50
N GLU A 319 -22.87 -15.22 2.12
CA GLU A 319 -22.78 -16.21 3.20
C GLU A 319 -22.25 -17.57 2.70
N VAL A 320 -22.74 -18.03 1.55
CA VAL A 320 -22.26 -19.28 0.93
C VAL A 320 -20.76 -19.20 0.60
N ALA A 321 -20.27 -18.05 0.09
CA ALA A 321 -18.85 -17.84 -0.17
C ALA A 321 -18.01 -17.97 1.11
N ARG A 322 -18.42 -17.28 2.19
CA ARG A 322 -17.73 -17.32 3.47
C ARG A 322 -17.72 -18.71 4.09
N GLU A 323 -18.87 -19.40 4.07
CA GLU A 323 -18.98 -20.77 4.59
C GLU A 323 -18.10 -21.74 3.78
N TYR A 324 -18.10 -21.60 2.45
CA TYR A 324 -17.30 -22.44 1.54
C TYR A 324 -15.80 -22.24 1.82
N ALA A 325 -15.32 -21.01 1.84
CA ALA A 325 -13.92 -20.70 2.08
C ALA A 325 -13.46 -21.14 3.48
N ARG A 326 -14.25 -20.84 4.50
CA ARG A 326 -13.95 -21.26 5.90
C ARG A 326 -13.85 -22.79 6.01
N THR A 327 -14.84 -23.50 5.49
CA THR A 327 -14.87 -24.98 5.54
C THR A 327 -13.68 -25.58 4.78
N SER A 328 -13.34 -25.02 3.61
CA SER A 328 -12.21 -25.45 2.81
C SER A 328 -10.88 -25.27 3.54
N GLN A 329 -10.63 -24.07 4.12
CA GLN A 329 -9.42 -23.76 4.88
C GLN A 329 -9.31 -24.60 6.17
N ASP A 330 -10.40 -24.77 6.91
CA ASP A 330 -10.42 -25.58 8.14
C ASP A 330 -10.13 -27.06 7.87
N ASN A 331 -10.69 -27.61 6.78
CA ASN A 331 -10.42 -28.98 6.38
C ASN A 331 -8.98 -29.15 5.88
N GLN A 332 -8.49 -28.22 5.06
CA GLN A 332 -7.10 -28.24 4.63
C GLN A 332 -6.12 -28.23 5.82
N ARG A 333 -6.37 -27.38 6.80
CA ARG A 333 -5.55 -27.33 8.03
C ARG A 333 -5.59 -28.65 8.83
N ARG A 334 -6.77 -29.30 8.89
CA ARG A 334 -6.99 -30.49 9.71
C ARG A 334 -6.57 -31.79 9.01
N THR A 335 -6.75 -31.90 7.70
CA THR A 335 -6.60 -33.14 6.93
C THR A 335 -5.56 -33.07 5.82
N GLY A 336 -5.05 -31.88 5.51
CA GLY A 336 -4.19 -31.61 4.35
C GLY A 336 -4.97 -31.46 3.02
N GLU A 337 -6.30 -31.58 3.02
CA GLU A 337 -7.13 -31.48 1.83
C GLU A 337 -8.22 -30.41 1.96
N ALA A 338 -8.35 -29.55 0.97
CA ALA A 338 -9.35 -28.48 0.90
C ALA A 338 -10.74 -29.02 0.49
N THR A 339 -11.25 -30.01 1.25
CA THR A 339 -12.52 -30.68 0.97
C THR A 339 -13.72 -29.88 1.48
N VAL A 340 -14.84 -29.95 0.76
CA VAL A 340 -16.10 -29.26 1.12
C VAL A 340 -17.27 -30.22 0.93
N PRO A 341 -18.27 -30.24 1.87
CA PRO A 341 -19.45 -31.10 1.77
C PRO A 341 -20.22 -30.90 0.44
N ALA A 342 -20.78 -31.99 -0.11
CA ALA A 342 -21.45 -31.97 -1.41
C ALA A 342 -22.60 -30.95 -1.48
N GLY A 343 -23.41 -30.82 -0.41
CA GLY A 343 -24.51 -29.85 -0.35
C GLY A 343 -24.02 -28.39 -0.45
N LEU A 344 -22.86 -28.07 0.17
CA LEU A 344 -22.28 -26.74 0.12
C LEU A 344 -21.65 -26.48 -1.27
N ARG A 345 -21.05 -27.49 -1.92
CA ARG A 345 -20.58 -27.38 -3.31
C ARG A 345 -21.68 -27.03 -4.28
N VAL A 346 -22.87 -27.65 -4.13
CA VAL A 346 -24.04 -27.34 -4.96
C VAL A 346 -24.51 -25.91 -4.75
N LYS A 347 -24.66 -25.46 -3.50
CA LYS A 347 -25.02 -24.06 -3.18
C LYS A 347 -24.00 -23.08 -3.79
N HIS A 348 -22.72 -23.38 -3.64
CA HIS A 348 -21.63 -22.58 -4.18
C HIS A 348 -21.69 -22.47 -5.71
N ALA A 349 -21.93 -23.58 -6.43
CA ALA A 349 -22.06 -23.57 -7.88
C ALA A 349 -23.25 -22.73 -8.37
N VAL A 350 -24.37 -22.72 -7.63
CA VAL A 350 -25.52 -21.86 -7.92
C VAL A 350 -25.16 -20.39 -7.69
N ALA A 351 -24.51 -20.08 -6.54
CA ALA A 351 -24.05 -18.73 -6.22
C ALA A 351 -23.01 -18.21 -7.23
N ASP A 352 -22.13 -19.09 -7.71
CA ASP A 352 -21.15 -18.78 -8.74
C ASP A 352 -21.81 -18.27 -10.02
N ARG A 353 -22.81 -18.99 -10.51
CA ARG A 353 -23.53 -18.62 -11.71
C ARG A 353 -24.32 -17.32 -11.56
N LEU A 354 -24.86 -17.04 -10.38
CA LEU A 354 -25.72 -15.88 -10.14
C LEU A 354 -24.93 -14.60 -9.77
N VAL A 355 -23.81 -14.74 -9.06
CA VAL A 355 -23.11 -13.61 -8.43
C VAL A 355 -21.61 -13.60 -8.75
N TYR A 356 -20.86 -14.69 -8.44
CA TYR A 356 -19.40 -14.62 -8.45
C TYR A 356 -18.81 -14.46 -9.85
N GLY A 357 -19.43 -15.02 -10.88
CA GLY A 357 -19.03 -14.81 -12.28
C GLY A 357 -18.95 -13.31 -12.63
N LYS A 358 -19.98 -12.53 -12.24
CA LYS A 358 -20.01 -11.08 -12.48
C LYS A 358 -18.96 -10.31 -11.67
N LEU A 359 -18.67 -10.78 -10.44
CA LEU A 359 -17.60 -10.21 -9.64
C LEU A 359 -16.25 -10.43 -10.32
N ARG A 360 -15.97 -11.65 -10.80
CA ARG A 360 -14.71 -11.94 -11.53
C ARG A 360 -14.60 -11.13 -12.83
N GLU A 361 -15.69 -10.95 -13.55
CA GLU A 361 -15.73 -10.08 -14.75
C GLU A 361 -15.33 -8.63 -14.41
N ALA A 362 -15.79 -8.09 -13.26
CA ALA A 362 -15.41 -6.76 -12.81
C ALA A 362 -13.88 -6.63 -12.52
N PHE A 363 -13.21 -7.73 -12.19
CA PHE A 363 -11.75 -7.82 -12.07
C PHE A 363 -11.04 -8.19 -13.39
N GLY A 364 -11.71 -8.07 -14.53
CA GLY A 364 -11.15 -8.37 -15.86
C GLY A 364 -11.23 -9.83 -16.28
N GLY A 365 -11.88 -10.71 -15.50
CA GLY A 365 -12.18 -12.11 -15.83
C GLY A 365 -11.00 -13.09 -15.79
N ARG A 366 -9.78 -12.62 -15.48
CA ARG A 366 -8.55 -13.43 -15.42
C ARG A 366 -7.87 -13.42 -14.04
N MET A 367 -8.42 -12.70 -13.06
CA MET A 367 -7.82 -12.55 -11.73
C MET A 367 -7.65 -13.92 -11.05
N LEU A 368 -6.41 -14.29 -10.76
CA LEU A 368 -6.05 -15.51 -10.04
C LEU A 368 -5.93 -15.31 -8.55
N GLY A 369 -5.69 -14.09 -8.12
CA GLY A 369 -5.59 -13.71 -6.71
C GLY A 369 -5.02 -12.30 -6.53
N CYS A 370 -5.27 -11.77 -5.34
CA CYS A 370 -4.76 -10.46 -4.92
C CYS A 370 -3.90 -10.59 -3.66
N VAL A 371 -3.02 -9.63 -3.42
CA VAL A 371 -2.32 -9.48 -2.15
C VAL A 371 -2.84 -8.23 -1.46
N SER A 372 -3.23 -8.36 -0.18
CA SER A 372 -3.62 -7.23 0.67
C SER A 372 -2.53 -6.94 1.69
N GLY A 373 -2.11 -5.68 1.78
CA GLY A 373 -1.07 -5.25 2.72
C GLY A 373 -1.33 -3.85 3.30
N SER A 374 -0.39 -3.38 4.10
CA SER A 374 -0.40 -2.06 4.76
C SER A 374 -1.41 -1.89 5.91
N ALA A 375 -2.47 -2.68 5.97
CA ALA A 375 -3.45 -2.74 7.06
C ALA A 375 -4.12 -4.11 7.10
N ALA A 376 -4.76 -4.44 8.21
CA ALA A 376 -5.50 -5.70 8.37
C ALA A 376 -6.74 -5.72 7.46
N LEU A 377 -6.98 -6.86 6.80
CA LEU A 377 -8.20 -7.12 6.05
C LEU A 377 -9.24 -7.73 7.00
N ALA A 378 -10.49 -7.25 6.92
CA ALA A 378 -11.58 -7.88 7.68
C ALA A 378 -11.73 -9.36 7.27
N PRO A 379 -11.68 -10.33 8.21
CA PRO A 379 -11.70 -11.75 7.87
C PRO A 379 -12.89 -12.19 7.02
N ASP A 380 -14.08 -11.65 7.31
CA ASP A 380 -15.29 -11.97 6.54
C ASP A 380 -15.22 -11.48 5.09
N LEU A 381 -14.49 -10.39 4.84
CA LEU A 381 -14.24 -9.90 3.48
C LEU A 381 -13.23 -10.80 2.75
N GLY A 382 -12.15 -11.20 3.43
CA GLY A 382 -11.19 -12.16 2.90
C GLY A 382 -11.83 -13.50 2.54
N LEU A 383 -12.69 -14.04 3.43
CA LEU A 383 -13.46 -15.27 3.19
C LEU A 383 -14.44 -15.12 2.02
N PHE A 384 -15.11 -13.97 1.89
CA PHE A 384 -16.02 -13.70 0.76
C PHE A 384 -15.27 -13.77 -0.56
N PHE A 385 -14.17 -13.02 -0.71
CA PHE A 385 -13.41 -13.01 -1.96
C PHE A 385 -12.79 -14.38 -2.28
N ALA A 386 -12.26 -15.07 -1.26
CA ALA A 386 -11.74 -16.43 -1.43
C ALA A 386 -12.81 -17.40 -1.95
N GLY A 387 -14.00 -17.38 -1.32
CA GLY A 387 -15.14 -18.19 -1.76
C GLY A 387 -15.69 -17.78 -3.11
N ALA A 388 -15.56 -16.53 -3.52
CA ALA A 388 -15.94 -16.05 -4.84
C ALA A 388 -14.90 -16.36 -5.95
N GLY A 389 -13.79 -17.02 -5.60
CA GLY A 389 -12.75 -17.43 -6.53
C GLY A 389 -11.67 -16.39 -6.81
N ILE A 390 -11.58 -15.35 -5.99
CA ILE A 390 -10.52 -14.32 -6.00
C ILE A 390 -9.84 -14.30 -4.61
N PRO A 391 -8.96 -15.26 -4.28
CA PRO A 391 -8.30 -15.26 -2.99
C PRO A 391 -7.52 -13.96 -2.77
N VAL A 392 -7.75 -13.31 -1.62
CA VAL A 392 -6.99 -12.16 -1.16
C VAL A 392 -6.03 -12.63 -0.08
N LEU A 393 -4.76 -12.65 -0.43
CA LEU A 393 -3.68 -13.12 0.42
C LEU A 393 -3.18 -11.95 1.26
N GLU A 394 -3.30 -12.05 2.59
CA GLU A 394 -2.76 -11.01 3.46
C GLU A 394 -1.25 -11.13 3.54
N GLY A 395 -0.56 -9.97 3.45
CA GLY A 395 0.87 -9.82 3.65
C GLY A 395 1.18 -8.78 4.72
N TYR A 396 2.33 -8.91 5.35
CA TYR A 396 2.81 -8.03 6.42
C TYR A 396 4.26 -7.63 6.21
N GLY A 397 4.54 -6.39 6.56
CA GLY A 397 5.85 -5.80 6.64
C GLY A 397 5.76 -4.30 6.81
N LEU A 398 6.91 -3.67 6.92
CA LEU A 398 7.08 -2.25 7.22
C LEU A 398 8.06 -1.63 6.23
N THR A 399 8.16 -0.31 6.23
CA THR A 399 9.22 0.37 5.47
C THR A 399 10.59 -0.09 5.96
N GLU A 400 10.74 -0.26 7.24
CA GLU A 400 11.94 -0.72 7.95
C GLU A 400 12.32 -2.18 7.63
N SER A 401 11.43 -2.94 6.99
CA SER A 401 11.70 -4.31 6.53
C SER A 401 11.56 -4.49 5.00
N ALA A 402 11.79 -3.42 4.23
CA ALA A 402 11.72 -3.38 2.77
C ALA A 402 10.36 -3.89 2.21
N ALA A 403 9.27 -3.59 2.86
CA ALA A 403 7.88 -3.86 2.55
C ALA A 403 7.35 -5.23 3.01
N ALA A 404 7.98 -6.35 2.63
CA ALA A 404 7.36 -7.65 2.79
C ALA A 404 8.22 -8.61 3.64
N SER A 405 7.73 -8.95 4.82
CA SER A 405 8.34 -9.96 5.69
C SER A 405 7.55 -11.26 5.70
N PHE A 406 6.22 -11.18 5.57
CA PHE A 406 5.29 -12.30 5.57
C PHE A 406 4.27 -12.16 4.45
N CYS A 407 3.80 -13.28 3.93
CA CYS A 407 2.63 -13.33 3.06
C CYS A 407 1.97 -14.72 3.14
N ASN A 408 0.64 -14.74 3.06
CA ASN A 408 -0.09 -15.96 2.81
C ASN A 408 0.26 -16.52 1.41
N ARG A 409 0.28 -17.83 1.28
CA ARG A 409 0.52 -18.54 0.01
C ARG A 409 -0.79 -19.08 -0.54
N ARG A 410 -0.92 -19.13 -1.86
CA ARG A 410 -2.16 -19.56 -2.51
C ARG A 410 -2.66 -20.93 -2.05
N ASP A 411 -1.75 -21.86 -1.83
CA ASP A 411 -2.08 -23.24 -1.49
C ASP A 411 -2.31 -23.49 -0.02
N THR A 412 -1.88 -22.58 0.86
CA THR A 412 -1.89 -22.76 2.31
C THR A 412 -2.37 -21.54 3.09
N PHE A 413 -3.05 -20.58 2.44
CA PHE A 413 -3.44 -19.32 3.10
C PHE A 413 -4.48 -19.53 4.21
N ARG A 414 -4.36 -18.70 5.25
CA ARG A 414 -5.27 -18.64 6.39
C ARG A 414 -5.80 -17.22 6.55
N THR A 415 -7.07 -17.05 6.28
CA THR A 415 -7.73 -15.73 6.47
C THR A 415 -7.63 -15.30 7.93
N GLY A 416 -7.25 -14.04 8.14
CA GLY A 416 -7.01 -13.45 9.47
C GLY A 416 -5.60 -13.68 10.02
N THR A 417 -4.70 -14.22 9.20
CA THR A 417 -3.24 -14.24 9.44
C THR A 417 -2.52 -13.59 8.29
N VAL A 418 -1.31 -13.11 8.52
CA VAL A 418 -0.45 -12.55 7.47
C VAL A 418 0.45 -13.61 6.80
N GLY A 419 0.15 -14.89 7.03
CA GLY A 419 0.86 -16.03 6.43
C GLY A 419 2.17 -16.35 7.13
N GLN A 420 3.09 -16.92 6.35
CA GLN A 420 4.40 -17.39 6.77
C GLN A 420 5.51 -16.44 6.30
N PRO A 421 6.68 -16.43 6.96
CA PRO A 421 7.78 -15.55 6.57
C PRO A 421 8.29 -15.88 5.16
N PHE A 422 8.79 -14.86 4.48
CA PHE A 422 9.60 -15.08 3.30
C PHE A 422 10.93 -15.73 3.66
N LEU A 423 11.47 -16.49 2.74
CA LEU A 423 12.76 -17.14 2.90
C LEU A 423 13.84 -16.12 3.28
N GLY A 424 14.57 -16.37 4.37
CA GLY A 424 15.59 -15.44 4.90
C GLY A 424 15.07 -14.44 5.93
N THR A 425 13.75 -14.35 6.16
CA THR A 425 13.19 -13.61 7.29
C THR A 425 13.10 -14.50 8.51
N GLU A 426 13.76 -14.11 9.59
CA GLU A 426 13.62 -14.70 10.91
C GLU A 426 12.60 -13.91 11.74
N VAL A 427 11.85 -14.61 12.60
CA VAL A 427 10.84 -14.00 13.47
C VAL A 427 10.96 -14.52 14.90
N ARG A 428 10.76 -13.63 15.85
CA ARG A 428 10.68 -13.95 17.29
C ARG A 428 9.55 -13.13 17.91
N ILE A 429 8.80 -13.72 18.82
CA ILE A 429 7.84 -12.99 19.65
C ILE A 429 8.51 -12.72 21.00
N ALA A 430 8.59 -11.45 21.39
CA ALA A 430 9.13 -11.03 22.68
C ALA A 430 8.17 -11.36 23.83
N GLU A 431 8.62 -11.26 25.08
CA GLU A 431 7.81 -11.59 26.26
C GLU A 431 6.54 -10.74 26.39
N ASP A 432 6.56 -9.51 25.87
CA ASP A 432 5.40 -8.61 25.85
C ASP A 432 4.51 -8.78 24.60
N GLY A 433 4.81 -9.78 23.76
CA GLY A 433 4.07 -10.09 22.54
C GLY A 433 4.51 -9.30 21.31
N GLU A 434 5.57 -8.47 21.42
CA GLU A 434 6.08 -7.73 20.26
C GLU A 434 6.72 -8.67 19.23
N VAL A 435 6.40 -8.43 17.95
CA VAL A 435 7.02 -9.14 16.82
C VAL A 435 8.39 -8.52 16.54
N LEU A 436 9.43 -9.34 16.60
CA LEU A 436 10.78 -8.96 16.21
C LEU A 436 11.16 -9.68 14.92
N LEU A 437 11.84 -8.95 14.02
CA LEU A 437 12.28 -9.44 12.71
C LEU A 437 13.79 -9.33 12.55
N ARG A 438 14.38 -10.27 11.81
CA ARG A 438 15.78 -10.23 11.38
C ARG A 438 15.91 -10.79 9.97
N GLY A 439 16.83 -10.25 9.17
CA GLY A 439 17.11 -10.75 7.82
C GLY A 439 17.57 -9.66 6.87
N PRO A 440 17.87 -10.00 5.61
CA PRO A 440 18.46 -9.09 4.64
C PRO A 440 17.53 -7.89 4.26
N GLY A 441 16.21 -8.02 4.48
CA GLY A 441 15.25 -6.94 4.22
C GLY A 441 15.23 -5.84 5.29
N ILE A 442 15.90 -6.03 6.44
CA ILE A 442 15.87 -5.05 7.53
C ILE A 442 16.72 -3.82 7.19
N MET A 443 16.20 -2.66 7.54
CA MET A 443 16.86 -1.37 7.31
C MET A 443 18.25 -1.27 7.94
N GLU A 444 19.09 -0.41 7.40
CA GLU A 444 20.33 -0.01 8.05
C GLU A 444 20.08 0.84 9.31
N GLY A 445 19.04 1.66 9.28
CA GLY A 445 18.65 2.57 10.35
C GLY A 445 17.89 3.78 9.82
N TYR A 446 17.62 4.73 10.70
CA TYR A 446 17.02 6.02 10.34
C TYR A 446 18.09 7.04 9.99
N HIS A 447 17.90 7.76 8.89
CA HIS A 447 18.84 8.76 8.38
C HIS A 447 19.06 9.88 9.40
N GLY A 448 20.33 10.14 9.76
CA GLY A 448 20.70 11.17 10.72
C GLY A 448 20.21 10.94 12.16
N LEU A 449 19.60 9.79 12.48
CA LEU A 449 18.95 9.54 13.79
C LEU A 449 19.49 8.26 14.47
N PRO A 450 20.77 8.21 14.88
CA PRO A 450 21.36 7.00 15.47
C PRO A 450 20.68 6.57 16.78
N ASP A 451 20.26 7.51 17.62
CA ASP A 451 19.56 7.20 18.88
C ASP A 451 18.21 6.53 18.60
N LYS A 452 17.47 7.01 17.60
CA LYS A 452 16.20 6.41 17.20
C LYS A 452 16.38 5.04 16.53
N THR A 453 17.49 4.84 15.87
CA THR A 453 17.88 3.54 15.33
C THR A 453 18.14 2.53 16.45
N ALA A 454 18.93 2.93 17.46
CA ALA A 454 19.25 2.08 18.61
C ALA A 454 18.01 1.73 19.47
N GLU A 455 16.94 2.56 19.44
CA GLU A 455 15.67 2.25 20.13
C GLU A 455 14.94 1.03 19.52
N VAL A 456 15.19 0.71 18.23
CA VAL A 456 14.41 -0.28 17.48
C VAL A 456 15.25 -1.37 16.83
N LEU A 457 16.57 -1.22 16.75
CA LEU A 457 17.47 -2.17 16.12
C LEU A 457 18.55 -2.61 17.11
N GLU A 458 18.52 -3.91 17.49
CA GLU A 458 19.50 -4.52 18.39
C GLU A 458 20.84 -4.73 17.66
N GLU A 459 21.95 -4.79 18.40
CA GLU A 459 23.31 -4.99 17.84
C GLU A 459 23.45 -6.30 17.03
N ASP A 460 22.69 -7.34 17.38
CA ASP A 460 22.66 -8.62 16.68
C ASP A 460 21.67 -8.68 15.51
N GLY A 461 21.07 -7.54 15.14
CA GLY A 461 20.24 -7.35 13.96
C GLY A 461 18.74 -7.61 14.16
N TRP A 462 18.25 -7.84 15.38
CA TRP A 462 16.81 -7.91 15.63
C TRP A 462 16.18 -6.53 15.61
N PHE A 463 15.12 -6.41 14.80
CA PHE A 463 14.35 -5.20 14.63
C PHE A 463 13.04 -5.29 15.41
N HIS A 464 12.78 -4.34 16.29
CA HIS A 464 11.55 -4.15 17.05
C HIS A 464 10.49 -3.46 16.17
N THR A 465 9.49 -4.21 15.74
CA THR A 465 8.49 -3.70 14.80
C THR A 465 7.49 -2.73 15.43
N GLY A 466 7.32 -2.78 16.74
CA GLY A 466 6.25 -2.08 17.45
C GLY A 466 4.87 -2.70 17.22
N ASP A 467 4.78 -3.84 16.54
CA ASP A 467 3.53 -4.58 16.32
C ASP A 467 3.45 -5.78 17.27
N ILE A 468 2.26 -6.05 17.80
CA ILE A 468 1.97 -7.19 18.67
C ILE A 468 1.38 -8.31 17.82
N GLY A 469 1.83 -9.55 18.06
CA GLY A 469 1.36 -10.68 17.28
C GLY A 469 1.52 -12.04 17.96
N GLU A 470 0.93 -13.04 17.32
CA GLU A 470 0.97 -14.43 17.72
C GLU A 470 1.52 -15.29 16.58
N LEU A 471 2.53 -16.09 16.85
CA LEU A 471 3.11 -17.02 15.89
C LEU A 471 2.65 -18.45 16.22
N SER A 472 2.01 -19.11 15.26
CA SER A 472 1.62 -20.51 15.42
C SER A 472 2.81 -21.46 15.24
N ASP A 473 2.69 -22.70 15.75
CA ASP A 473 3.74 -23.74 15.67
C ASP A 473 4.16 -24.06 14.22
N ASP A 474 3.28 -23.86 13.26
CA ASP A 474 3.51 -24.06 11.83
C ASP A 474 3.87 -22.76 11.08
N GLY A 475 4.26 -21.71 11.82
CA GLY A 475 4.87 -20.49 11.31
C GLY A 475 3.92 -19.43 10.75
N PHE A 476 2.60 -19.52 10.96
CA PHE A 476 1.66 -18.47 10.58
C PHE A 476 1.64 -17.37 11.62
N LEU A 477 1.88 -16.13 11.19
CA LEU A 477 1.84 -14.96 12.04
C LEU A 477 0.45 -14.30 11.96
N LYS A 478 -0.09 -13.96 13.12
CA LYS A 478 -1.29 -13.11 13.27
C LYS A 478 -0.88 -11.83 13.96
N ILE A 479 -1.03 -10.71 13.30
CA ILE A 479 -0.87 -9.38 13.90
C ILE A 479 -2.18 -9.05 14.63
N THR A 480 -2.07 -8.65 15.87
CA THR A 480 -3.23 -8.33 16.71
C THR A 480 -3.43 -6.84 16.89
N ASP A 481 -2.35 -6.07 17.06
CA ASP A 481 -2.39 -4.61 17.14
C ASP A 481 -0.99 -3.98 17.07
N ARG A 482 -0.95 -2.64 17.19
CA ARG A 482 0.27 -1.87 17.43
C ARG A 482 0.48 -1.64 18.91
N LYS A 483 1.70 -1.87 19.39
CA LYS A 483 2.08 -1.68 20.80
C LYS A 483 1.75 -0.28 21.33
N LYS A 484 1.93 0.75 20.49
CA LYS A 484 1.65 2.15 20.84
C LYS A 484 0.16 2.52 20.81
N ASP A 485 -0.62 1.77 20.03
CA ASP A 485 -2.04 2.05 19.82
C ASP A 485 -2.94 1.25 20.78
N LEU A 486 -2.37 0.28 21.53
CA LEU A 486 -3.11 -0.46 22.54
C LEU A 486 -3.69 0.48 23.59
N ILE A 487 -5.01 0.47 23.69
CA ILE A 487 -5.75 1.24 24.69
C ILE A 487 -5.74 0.47 26.00
N LYS A 488 -5.22 1.09 27.08
CA LYS A 488 -5.38 0.58 28.43
C LYS A 488 -6.50 1.34 29.11
N THR A 489 -7.59 0.67 29.40
CA THR A 489 -8.72 1.27 30.13
C THR A 489 -8.35 1.54 31.60
N SER A 490 -9.09 2.43 32.28
CA SER A 490 -8.91 2.68 33.72
C SER A 490 -9.10 1.41 34.59
N GLY A 491 -9.81 0.41 34.09
CA GLY A 491 -9.95 -0.91 34.71
C GLY A 491 -8.79 -1.87 34.43
N GLY A 492 -7.71 -1.43 33.77
CA GLY A 492 -6.52 -2.21 33.48
C GLY A 492 -6.67 -3.22 32.35
N LYS A 493 -7.77 -3.16 31.57
CA LYS A 493 -7.97 -4.02 30.40
C LYS A 493 -7.35 -3.41 29.16
N TYR A 494 -6.66 -4.24 28.37
CA TYR A 494 -6.14 -3.82 27.07
C TYR A 494 -7.20 -4.04 25.99
N ILE A 495 -7.30 -3.10 25.08
CA ILE A 495 -8.19 -3.13 23.91
C ILE A 495 -7.33 -2.84 22.70
N ALA A 496 -7.51 -3.63 21.66
CA ALA A 496 -6.93 -3.47 20.35
C ALA A 496 -7.89 -2.62 19.50
N PRO A 497 -7.68 -1.30 19.34
CA PRO A 497 -8.62 -0.47 18.61
C PRO A 497 -8.74 -0.88 17.15
N ALA A 498 -7.64 -1.27 16.51
CA ALA A 498 -7.64 -1.70 15.12
C ALA A 498 -8.57 -2.89 14.86
N GLU A 499 -8.69 -3.84 15.80
CA GLU A 499 -9.62 -4.96 15.69
C GLU A 499 -11.08 -4.50 15.71
N VAL A 500 -11.43 -3.62 16.66
CA VAL A 500 -12.80 -3.09 16.80
C VAL A 500 -13.17 -2.23 15.58
N GLU A 501 -12.25 -1.37 15.16
CA GLU A 501 -12.40 -0.49 14.01
C GLU A 501 -12.56 -1.28 12.69
N GLY A 502 -11.74 -2.31 12.51
CA GLY A 502 -11.83 -3.21 11.35
C GLY A 502 -13.15 -3.96 11.28
N ARG A 503 -13.65 -4.45 12.42
CA ARG A 503 -14.98 -5.10 12.49
C ARG A 503 -16.10 -4.14 12.15
N PHE A 504 -16.06 -2.90 12.64
CA PHE A 504 -17.06 -1.89 12.31
C PHE A 504 -17.06 -1.54 10.82
N LYS A 505 -15.90 -1.35 10.22
CA LYS A 505 -15.76 -1.11 8.77
C LYS A 505 -16.32 -2.24 7.91
N ALA A 506 -16.24 -3.47 8.40
CA ALA A 506 -16.83 -4.62 7.72
C ALA A 506 -18.36 -4.67 7.83
N LEU A 507 -18.93 -4.13 8.90
CA LEU A 507 -20.38 -4.11 9.14
C LEU A 507 -21.07 -2.92 8.47
N CYS A 508 -20.49 -1.72 8.60
CA CYS A 508 -21.10 -0.47 8.14
C CYS A 508 -20.56 -0.06 6.75
N PRO A 509 -21.33 -0.19 5.67
CA PRO A 509 -20.88 0.13 4.31
C PRO A 509 -20.73 1.64 4.04
N TYR A 510 -21.18 2.48 4.99
CA TYR A 510 -21.17 3.94 4.88
C TYR A 510 -19.97 4.58 5.58
N VAL A 511 -19.20 3.81 6.35
CA VAL A 511 -18.05 4.35 7.08
C VAL A 511 -16.82 4.49 6.18
N SER A 512 -16.17 5.65 6.24
CA SER A 512 -14.84 5.87 5.67
C SER A 512 -13.76 5.58 6.70
N ASN A 513 -13.90 6.18 7.88
CA ASN A 513 -12.98 6.02 9.00
C ASN A 513 -13.73 5.91 10.33
N ILE A 514 -13.13 5.20 11.26
CA ILE A 514 -13.56 5.13 12.65
C ILE A 514 -12.33 5.21 13.54
N LEU A 515 -12.42 5.96 14.63
CA LEU A 515 -11.41 6.05 15.67
C LEU A 515 -12.04 5.64 17.01
N VAL A 516 -11.59 4.53 17.58
CA VAL A 516 -11.98 4.07 18.91
C VAL A 516 -11.07 4.73 19.95
N HIS A 517 -11.68 5.40 20.94
CA HIS A 517 -10.99 6.06 22.05
C HIS A 517 -11.43 5.46 23.38
N GLY A 518 -10.50 5.37 24.37
CA GLY A 518 -10.79 4.77 25.67
C GLY A 518 -9.60 4.68 26.60
N ALA A 519 -8.45 5.27 26.22
CA ALA A 519 -7.25 5.29 27.06
C ALA A 519 -7.55 5.99 28.40
N ASP A 520 -7.24 5.31 29.50
CA ASP A 520 -7.48 5.77 30.88
C ASP A 520 -8.96 6.09 31.19
N ARG A 521 -9.91 5.63 30.32
CA ARG A 521 -11.36 5.82 30.49
C ARG A 521 -12.04 4.55 30.97
N ASN A 522 -13.27 4.70 31.49
CA ASN A 522 -14.07 3.58 31.99
C ASN A 522 -14.75 2.75 30.90
N TYR A 523 -14.85 3.29 29.69
CA TYR A 523 -15.47 2.65 28.53
C TYR A 523 -14.94 3.25 27.22
N CYS A 524 -15.18 2.53 26.12
CA CYS A 524 -14.82 3.00 24.79
C CYS A 524 -15.90 3.91 24.19
N THR A 525 -15.44 4.92 23.45
CA THR A 525 -16.21 5.77 22.58
C THR A 525 -15.67 5.70 21.16
N ALA A 526 -16.40 6.23 20.18
CA ALA A 526 -15.91 6.27 18.80
C ALA A 526 -16.22 7.62 18.12
N LEU A 527 -15.27 8.09 17.32
CA LEU A 527 -15.49 9.08 16.28
C LEU A 527 -15.67 8.35 14.95
N ILE A 528 -16.70 8.67 14.18
CA ILE A 528 -17.07 7.96 12.95
C ILE A 528 -17.16 8.98 11.82
N ALA A 529 -16.34 8.83 10.79
CA ALA A 529 -16.44 9.56 9.54
C ALA A 529 -17.17 8.71 8.50
N LEU A 530 -18.05 9.31 7.73
CA LEU A 530 -18.82 8.61 6.70
C LEU A 530 -18.29 8.93 5.31
N ASP A 531 -18.31 7.95 4.44
CA ASP A 531 -17.99 8.10 3.02
C ASP A 531 -19.09 8.92 2.34
N GLU A 532 -18.73 10.06 1.78
CA GLU A 532 -19.68 11.03 1.23
C GLU A 532 -20.54 10.40 0.13
N ALA A 533 -19.93 9.72 -0.81
CA ALA A 533 -20.67 9.12 -1.93
C ALA A 533 -21.64 8.03 -1.45
N ALA A 534 -21.20 7.20 -0.49
CA ALA A 534 -22.01 6.11 0.03
C ALA A 534 -23.20 6.62 0.84
N ILE A 535 -22.98 7.60 1.72
CA ILE A 535 -24.07 8.10 2.58
C ILE A 535 -25.05 8.99 1.81
N LEU A 536 -24.57 9.80 0.83
CA LEU A 536 -25.46 10.56 -0.04
C LEU A 536 -26.28 9.64 -0.96
N GLY A 537 -25.69 8.54 -1.42
CA GLY A 537 -26.41 7.50 -2.17
C GLY A 537 -27.56 6.90 -1.34
N TRP A 538 -27.32 6.59 -0.05
CA TRP A 538 -28.36 6.12 0.85
C TRP A 538 -29.42 7.21 1.13
N ALA A 539 -28.98 8.44 1.34
CA ALA A 539 -29.86 9.58 1.62
C ALA A 539 -30.81 9.91 0.45
N ALA A 540 -30.40 9.62 -0.79
CA ALA A 540 -31.23 9.83 -1.98
C ALA A 540 -32.54 9.01 -1.96
N ASP A 541 -32.56 7.89 -1.23
CA ASP A 541 -33.73 7.02 -1.05
C ASP A 541 -34.58 7.41 0.18
N GLN A 542 -34.16 8.42 0.98
CA GLN A 542 -34.86 8.92 2.14
C GLN A 542 -35.60 10.22 1.79
N GLU A 543 -36.95 10.24 1.93
CA GLU A 543 -37.76 11.41 1.54
C GLU A 543 -37.28 12.72 2.20
N GLU A 544 -36.85 12.66 3.46
CA GLU A 544 -36.46 13.83 4.25
C GLU A 544 -35.01 14.30 3.99
N LEU A 545 -34.16 13.46 3.39
CA LEU A 545 -32.74 13.73 3.17
C LEU A 545 -32.37 13.93 1.70
N LYS A 546 -33.29 13.62 0.79
CA LYS A 546 -33.06 13.68 -0.65
C LYS A 546 -32.64 15.06 -1.11
N GLY A 547 -31.45 15.12 -1.74
CA GLY A 547 -30.89 16.37 -2.30
C GLY A 547 -30.31 17.33 -1.27
N LYS A 548 -30.20 16.93 0.02
CA LYS A 548 -29.50 17.70 1.04
C LYS A 548 -27.99 17.57 0.90
N PRO A 549 -27.23 18.60 1.28
CA PRO A 549 -25.77 18.55 1.29
C PRO A 549 -25.27 17.57 2.36
N TYR A 550 -24.05 17.05 2.17
CA TYR A 550 -23.43 16.06 3.05
C TYR A 550 -23.49 16.46 4.54
N THR A 551 -23.15 17.71 4.86
CA THR A 551 -23.14 18.20 6.25
C THR A 551 -24.50 18.13 6.94
N GLU A 552 -25.59 18.35 6.20
CA GLU A 552 -26.95 18.21 6.74
C GLU A 552 -27.35 16.74 6.88
N VAL A 553 -26.95 15.90 5.92
CA VAL A 553 -27.21 14.45 5.92
C VAL A 553 -26.55 13.81 7.13
N VAL A 554 -25.25 14.02 7.36
CA VAL A 554 -24.52 13.39 8.48
C VAL A 554 -24.97 13.90 9.84
N GLY A 555 -25.52 15.12 9.91
CA GLY A 555 -26.08 15.70 11.13
C GLY A 555 -27.52 15.24 11.47
N SER A 556 -28.15 14.45 10.59
CA SER A 556 -29.55 14.06 10.75
C SER A 556 -29.75 12.93 11.77
N ASP A 557 -30.95 12.90 12.37
CA ASP A 557 -31.34 11.80 13.28
C ASP A 557 -31.51 10.47 12.55
N GLU A 558 -31.80 10.50 11.24
CA GLU A 558 -31.91 9.32 10.37
C GLU A 558 -30.55 8.63 10.24
N VAL A 559 -29.50 9.38 9.92
CA VAL A 559 -28.12 8.84 9.82
C VAL A 559 -27.63 8.39 11.18
N ARG A 560 -27.95 9.12 12.25
CA ARG A 560 -27.59 8.71 13.60
C ARG A 560 -28.21 7.36 13.95
N ARG A 561 -29.51 7.15 13.68
CA ARG A 561 -30.22 5.86 13.91
C ARG A 561 -29.65 4.74 13.05
N LEU A 562 -29.28 5.05 11.80
CA LEU A 562 -28.63 4.08 10.90
C LEU A 562 -27.30 3.59 11.49
N VAL A 563 -26.43 4.52 11.90
CA VAL A 563 -25.11 4.21 12.47
C VAL A 563 -25.23 3.50 13.83
N ASP A 564 -26.23 3.90 14.65
CA ASP A 564 -26.50 3.28 15.96
C ASP A 564 -26.82 1.79 15.82
N GLY A 565 -27.61 1.40 14.81
CA GLY A 565 -27.86 -0.01 14.50
C GLY A 565 -26.59 -0.80 14.19
N TYR A 566 -25.66 -0.23 13.44
CA TYR A 566 -24.38 -0.88 13.16
C TYR A 566 -23.47 -0.96 14.39
N VAL A 567 -23.51 0.04 15.27
CA VAL A 567 -22.78 0.00 16.56
C VAL A 567 -23.37 -1.06 17.49
N GLU A 568 -24.69 -1.25 17.51
CA GLU A 568 -25.33 -2.34 18.26
C GLU A 568 -24.89 -3.72 17.73
N ASP A 569 -24.91 -3.90 16.41
CA ASP A 569 -24.45 -5.14 15.75
C ASP A 569 -22.98 -5.44 16.07
N LEU A 570 -22.11 -4.42 16.01
CA LEU A 570 -20.71 -4.55 16.42
C LEU A 570 -20.60 -5.00 17.89
N ASN A 571 -21.29 -4.30 18.79
CA ASN A 571 -21.24 -4.52 20.22
C ASN A 571 -21.71 -5.93 20.64
N ALA A 572 -22.64 -6.52 19.87
CA ALA A 572 -23.11 -7.89 20.11
C ALA A 572 -22.01 -8.94 19.97
N GLY A 573 -20.96 -8.66 19.16
CA GLY A 573 -19.80 -9.53 18.95
C GLY A 573 -18.57 -9.20 19.79
N LEU A 574 -18.62 -8.16 20.67
CA LEU A 574 -17.48 -7.69 21.44
C LEU A 574 -17.57 -8.09 22.91
N GLN A 575 -16.38 -8.16 23.56
CA GLN A 575 -16.32 -8.27 25.01
C GLN A 575 -16.83 -7.01 25.67
N ARG A 576 -17.42 -7.13 26.88
CA ARG A 576 -18.07 -6.01 27.59
C ARG A 576 -17.19 -4.75 27.71
N TRP A 577 -15.89 -4.90 27.87
CA TRP A 577 -14.95 -3.78 28.01
C TRP A 577 -14.51 -3.16 26.68
N GLN A 578 -14.75 -3.85 25.56
CA GLN A 578 -14.45 -3.38 24.20
C GLN A 578 -15.64 -2.63 23.58
N THR A 579 -16.84 -2.75 24.15
CA THR A 579 -18.06 -2.19 23.57
C THR A 579 -18.02 -0.67 23.51
N ILE A 580 -18.41 -0.13 22.36
CA ILE A 580 -18.59 1.31 22.15
C ILE A 580 -19.87 1.77 22.85
N LYS A 581 -19.74 2.63 23.87
CA LYS A 581 -20.87 3.11 24.65
C LYS A 581 -21.51 4.38 24.10
N LYS A 582 -20.71 5.21 23.46
CA LYS A 582 -21.15 6.44 22.80
C LYS A 582 -20.31 6.67 21.56
N PHE A 583 -20.89 7.34 20.58
CA PHE A 583 -20.17 7.76 19.38
C PHE A 583 -20.59 9.17 18.93
N ARG A 584 -19.76 9.77 18.09
CA ARG A 584 -20.07 10.99 17.33
C ARG A 584 -19.77 10.75 15.86
N ILE A 585 -20.68 11.19 15.00
CA ILE A 585 -20.43 11.24 13.56
C ILE A 585 -19.74 12.57 13.27
N LEU A 586 -18.65 12.53 12.55
CA LEU A 586 -17.88 13.71 12.17
C LEU A 586 -18.62 14.51 11.09
N PRO A 587 -18.51 15.83 11.09
CA PRO A 587 -19.23 16.70 10.13
C PRO A 587 -18.69 16.62 8.71
N ARG A 588 -17.46 16.08 8.52
CA ARG A 588 -16.80 15.84 7.25
C ARG A 588 -15.99 14.53 7.30
N ASP A 589 -15.62 14.04 6.14
CA ASP A 589 -14.64 12.95 6.08
C ASP A 589 -13.24 13.45 6.49
N LEU A 590 -12.37 12.52 6.86
CA LEU A 590 -10.98 12.80 7.20
C LEU A 590 -10.14 12.84 5.92
N ASP A 591 -9.16 13.74 5.86
CA ASP A 591 -8.33 13.94 4.68
C ASP A 591 -6.83 14.16 4.99
N ILE A 592 -6.04 14.30 3.92
CA ILE A 592 -4.60 14.53 3.98
C ILE A 592 -4.31 16.02 4.23
N GLU A 593 -5.14 16.93 3.72
CA GLU A 593 -4.91 18.38 3.76
C GLU A 593 -4.95 18.90 5.21
N HIS A 594 -5.88 18.37 6.03
CA HIS A 594 -5.96 18.65 7.46
C HIS A 594 -4.94 17.85 8.28
N GLY A 595 -4.12 17.02 7.64
CA GLY A 595 -3.11 16.21 8.31
C GLY A 595 -3.64 15.04 9.11
N GLU A 596 -4.90 14.66 8.97
CA GLU A 596 -5.59 13.59 9.69
C GLU A 596 -5.26 12.21 9.13
N LEU A 597 -5.00 12.16 7.81
CA LEU A 597 -4.54 10.97 7.11
C LEU A 597 -3.10 11.13 6.64
N THR A 598 -2.39 10.02 6.54
CA THR A 598 -1.12 9.98 5.83
C THR A 598 -1.36 10.00 4.32
N PRO A 599 -0.34 10.30 3.47
CA PRO A 599 -0.46 10.14 2.01
C PRO A 599 -0.86 8.73 1.57
N SER A 600 -0.62 7.70 2.39
CA SER A 600 -1.08 6.32 2.18
C SER A 600 -2.47 6.05 2.78
N LEU A 601 -3.25 7.10 3.11
CA LEU A 601 -4.61 7.06 3.68
C LEU A 601 -4.72 6.34 5.03
N LYS A 602 -3.65 6.30 5.82
CA LYS A 602 -3.67 5.78 7.19
C LYS A 602 -4.04 6.88 8.17
N LEU A 603 -4.88 6.55 9.15
CA LEU A 603 -5.34 7.47 10.19
C LEU A 603 -4.17 7.92 11.09
N LYS A 604 -3.97 9.22 11.21
CA LYS A 604 -3.06 9.82 12.20
C LYS A 604 -3.82 10.04 13.51
N ARG A 605 -3.99 8.98 14.28
CA ARG A 605 -4.78 8.96 15.53
C ARG A 605 -4.55 10.17 16.45
N PRO A 606 -3.29 10.57 16.81
CA PRO A 606 -3.07 11.71 17.68
C PRO A 606 -3.52 13.06 17.12
N VAL A 607 -3.55 13.20 15.79
CA VAL A 607 -4.04 14.42 15.13
C VAL A 607 -5.55 14.50 15.28
N VAL A 608 -6.25 13.43 14.92
CA VAL A 608 -7.72 13.35 15.02
C VAL A 608 -8.20 13.49 16.46
N GLU A 609 -7.54 12.83 17.42
CA GLU A 609 -7.89 12.95 18.84
C GLU A 609 -7.72 14.39 19.37
N ARG A 610 -6.70 15.10 18.93
CA ARG A 610 -6.47 16.50 19.30
C ARG A 610 -7.48 17.45 18.65
N GLU A 611 -7.77 17.25 17.36
CA GLU A 611 -8.69 18.11 16.62
C GLU A 611 -10.12 17.97 17.13
N PHE A 612 -10.55 16.75 17.43
CA PHE A 612 -11.88 16.47 17.92
C PHE A 612 -11.95 16.21 19.44
N ALA A 613 -11.00 16.77 20.21
CA ALA A 613 -10.88 16.57 21.66
C ALA A 613 -12.19 16.94 22.39
N ASP A 614 -12.83 18.05 22.00
CA ASP A 614 -14.09 18.51 22.62
C ASP A 614 -15.21 17.48 22.42
N LEU A 615 -15.36 16.91 21.23
CA LEU A 615 -16.36 15.86 20.94
C LEU A 615 -16.08 14.58 21.75
N ILE A 616 -14.80 14.25 21.92
CA ILE A 616 -14.38 13.10 22.75
C ILE A 616 -14.77 13.34 24.21
N GLU A 617 -14.44 14.51 24.79
CA GLU A 617 -14.75 14.85 26.19
C GLU A 617 -16.25 14.93 26.44
N GLU A 618 -17.04 15.46 25.52
CA GLU A 618 -18.51 15.46 25.62
C GLU A 618 -19.09 14.04 25.78
N MET A 619 -18.49 13.05 25.16
CA MET A 619 -18.94 11.66 25.30
C MET A 619 -18.68 11.08 26.69
N TYR A 620 -17.75 11.66 27.46
CA TYR A 620 -17.45 11.23 28.84
C TYR A 620 -18.10 12.14 29.90
N THR A 621 -18.50 13.37 29.54
CA THR A 621 -19.29 14.24 30.44
C THR A 621 -20.70 13.66 30.59
N GLY A 622 -21.15 13.41 31.81
CA GLY A 622 -22.43 12.75 32.13
C GLY A 622 -22.33 11.30 32.60
N ALA A 623 -21.14 10.69 32.59
CA ALA A 623 -20.91 9.36 33.16
C ALA A 623 -20.76 9.35 34.69
N ARG A 624 -20.88 10.51 35.37
CA ARG A 624 -20.78 10.63 36.85
C ARG A 624 -22.09 10.42 37.60
N GLU A 625 -23.20 10.22 36.89
CA GLU A 625 -24.53 10.07 37.51
C GLU A 625 -25.16 8.68 37.31
N ARG A 626 -24.40 7.58 37.45
CA ARG A 626 -24.99 6.26 37.70
C ARG A 626 -24.06 5.37 38.52
#